data_dff66ed84f862fb6284c366d1372aea4
#
_entry.id   dff66ed84f862fb6284c366d1372aea4
#
_cell.length_a   1.000
_cell.length_b   1.000
_cell.length_c   1.000
_cell.angle_alpha   90.00
_cell.angle_beta   90.00
_cell.angle_gamma   90.00
#
_symmetry.space_group_name_H-M   'P 1'
#
loop_
_entity.id
_entity.type
_entity.pdbx_description
1 polymer ?
#
loop_
_entity_poly.entity_id
_entity_poly.type
_entity_poly.pdbx_seq_one_letter_code
_entity_poly.pdbx_strand_id
1 'polypeptide(L)'
;MRSTTIKNSYQYAVLGLGGLGSATCYWLSKPAGEDVLGIEQFELGHVRGESEDHSRIIRLTYHTPSYIHFAQQAYQAWAEIESEGGEQVVLKTGELDFWPPDTTLDETAYLESMASCHVPFEILDAGAIRRRFPEFRLDDSIHAIYQPDGGLVSAIKANEMHRRLARKNGATLIDNTPVDGIQRVSDGYQIISGKTIFHAEKLVIAGGPWTNKLLSNFGVEIPLLVTHEQVTYVGNQNLRDFMPDRFPVWIWMIQDNFYGFPVHGVPGTKIAKDRFR
;
A
#
# COMPACT_ATOMS: atom_id res chain seq x y z
N MET A 1 -9.96 -27.46 -10.81
CA MET A 1 -8.70 -26.68 -10.80
C MET A 1 -7.81 -27.23 -11.91
N ARG A 2 -7.47 -26.44 -12.91
CA ARG A 2 -6.48 -26.85 -13.91
C ARG A 2 -5.13 -26.90 -13.19
N SER A 3 -4.41 -28.02 -13.24
CA SER A 3 -3.01 -28.10 -12.78
C SER A 3 -2.22 -27.16 -13.68
N THR A 4 -1.81 -26.02 -13.17
CA THR A 4 -0.94 -25.09 -13.91
C THR A 4 0.46 -25.72 -13.91
N THR A 5 0.87 -26.27 -15.04
CA THR A 5 2.23 -26.78 -15.21
C THR A 5 3.18 -25.59 -15.16
N ILE A 6 4.11 -25.58 -14.20
CA ILE A 6 5.14 -24.52 -14.10
C ILE A 6 6.02 -24.64 -15.34
N LYS A 7 6.05 -23.56 -16.13
CA LYS A 7 6.94 -23.43 -17.29
C LYS A 7 8.34 -23.04 -16.82
N ASN A 8 9.33 -23.21 -17.67
CA ASN A 8 10.69 -22.71 -17.41
C ASN A 8 10.97 -21.37 -18.11
N SER A 9 10.07 -20.91 -18.99
CA SER A 9 10.24 -19.65 -19.72
C SER A 9 8.96 -18.82 -19.71
N TYR A 10 9.12 -17.52 -19.49
CA TYR A 10 8.05 -16.53 -19.36
C TYR A 10 8.45 -15.22 -20.05
N GLN A 11 7.47 -14.39 -20.41
CA GLN A 11 7.74 -13.04 -20.88
C GLN A 11 8.12 -12.11 -19.70
N TYR A 12 7.46 -12.29 -18.56
CA TYR A 12 7.69 -11.47 -17.37
C TYR A 12 7.97 -12.34 -16.15
N ALA A 13 8.97 -11.95 -15.36
CA ALA A 13 9.14 -12.44 -14.00
C ALA A 13 9.09 -11.29 -12.99
N VAL A 14 8.37 -11.48 -11.88
CA VAL A 14 8.25 -10.55 -10.79
C VAL A 14 8.80 -11.20 -9.53
N LEU A 15 9.83 -10.59 -8.93
CA LEU A 15 10.48 -11.09 -7.71
C LEU A 15 10.02 -10.30 -6.48
N GLY A 16 9.36 -11.00 -5.57
CA GLY A 16 8.66 -10.48 -4.41
C GLY A 16 7.17 -10.27 -4.70
N LEU A 17 6.30 -10.90 -3.90
CA LEU A 17 4.84 -10.86 -4.07
C LEU A 17 4.15 -10.16 -2.88
N GLY A 18 4.79 -9.12 -2.35
CA GLY A 18 4.16 -8.13 -1.48
C GLY A 18 3.16 -7.24 -2.23
N GLY A 19 2.85 -6.06 -1.70
CA GLY A 19 1.87 -5.15 -2.30
C GLY A 19 2.17 -4.79 -3.75
N LEU A 20 3.39 -4.29 -4.02
CA LEU A 20 3.79 -3.87 -5.37
C LEU A 20 3.90 -5.06 -6.33
N GLY A 21 4.53 -6.16 -5.91
CA GLY A 21 4.72 -7.32 -6.80
C GLY A 21 3.42 -8.05 -7.10
N SER A 22 2.51 -8.19 -6.13
CA SER A 22 1.18 -8.78 -6.36
C SER A 22 0.37 -7.96 -7.34
N ALA A 23 0.36 -6.63 -7.19
CA ALA A 23 -0.28 -5.72 -8.13
C ALA A 23 0.36 -5.80 -9.52
N THR A 24 1.70 -5.81 -9.60
CA THR A 24 2.43 -5.95 -10.86
C THR A 24 2.05 -7.25 -11.60
N CYS A 25 1.99 -8.37 -10.89
CA CYS A 25 1.56 -9.64 -11.48
C CYS A 25 0.13 -9.56 -12.02
N TYR A 26 -0.79 -8.92 -11.30
CA TYR A 26 -2.15 -8.74 -11.77
C TYR A 26 -2.21 -7.91 -13.06
N TRP A 27 -1.60 -6.73 -13.06
CA TRP A 27 -1.65 -5.84 -14.22
C TRP A 27 -0.94 -6.43 -15.46
N LEU A 28 0.20 -7.09 -15.27
CA LEU A 28 0.89 -7.78 -16.36
C LEU A 28 0.11 -8.99 -16.87
N SER A 29 -0.62 -9.69 -16.01
CA SER A 29 -1.39 -10.86 -16.41
C SER A 29 -2.59 -10.54 -17.30
N LYS A 30 -3.08 -9.29 -17.30
CA LYS A 30 -4.16 -8.89 -18.21
C LYS A 30 -3.79 -9.07 -19.70
N PRO A 31 -2.68 -8.50 -20.18
CA PRO A 31 -2.24 -8.71 -21.56
C PRO A 31 -1.44 -10.01 -21.79
N ALA A 32 -0.70 -10.52 -20.79
CA ALA A 32 0.27 -11.61 -20.98
C ALA A 32 -0.18 -12.97 -20.44
N GLY A 33 -1.24 -13.01 -19.63
CA GLY A 33 -1.82 -14.26 -19.16
C GLY A 33 -0.81 -15.20 -18.49
N GLU A 34 -0.65 -16.38 -19.07
CA GLU A 34 0.23 -17.43 -18.56
C GLU A 34 1.73 -17.15 -18.72
N ASP A 35 2.12 -16.06 -19.39
CA ASP A 35 3.51 -15.64 -19.59
C ASP A 35 4.02 -14.72 -18.46
N VAL A 36 3.29 -14.68 -17.34
CA VAL A 36 3.69 -13.98 -16.11
C VAL A 36 4.05 -15.00 -15.03
N LEU A 37 5.27 -14.88 -14.48
CA LEU A 37 5.76 -15.60 -13.32
C LEU A 37 5.95 -14.64 -12.15
N GLY A 38 5.34 -14.93 -11.01
CA GLY A 38 5.62 -14.28 -9.73
C GLY A 38 6.33 -15.24 -8.78
N ILE A 39 7.43 -14.79 -8.16
CA ILE A 39 8.25 -15.60 -7.24
C ILE A 39 8.30 -14.89 -5.87
N GLU A 40 7.95 -15.62 -4.81
CA GLU A 40 8.08 -15.18 -3.43
C GLU A 40 9.00 -16.11 -2.65
N GLN A 41 9.93 -15.54 -1.88
CA GLN A 41 10.88 -16.32 -1.07
C GLN A 41 10.25 -17.00 0.14
N PHE A 42 9.15 -16.44 0.66
CA PHE A 42 8.42 -16.97 1.80
C PHE A 42 7.05 -17.49 1.35
N GLU A 43 6.23 -17.94 2.30
CA GLU A 43 4.81 -18.23 2.06
C GLU A 43 4.05 -16.96 1.66
N LEU A 44 3.08 -17.10 0.75
CA LEU A 44 2.21 -15.98 0.37
C LEU A 44 1.37 -15.53 1.57
N GLY A 45 1.38 -14.22 1.85
CA GLY A 45 0.70 -13.65 3.00
C GLY A 45 1.55 -13.62 4.28
N HIS A 46 2.87 -13.84 4.17
CA HIS A 46 3.79 -13.73 5.29
C HIS A 46 3.83 -12.30 5.88
N VAL A 47 4.16 -12.19 7.16
CA VAL A 47 4.23 -10.91 7.91
C VAL A 47 5.65 -10.33 8.04
N ARG A 48 6.59 -10.77 7.19
CA ARG A 48 8.01 -10.38 7.30
C ARG A 48 8.37 -9.10 6.53
N GLY A 49 7.45 -8.62 5.69
CA GLY A 49 7.59 -7.39 4.91
C GLY A 49 6.60 -6.31 5.35
N GLU A 50 6.49 -5.27 4.55
CA GLU A 50 5.64 -4.11 4.85
C GLU A 50 4.19 -4.26 4.37
N SER A 51 3.90 -5.23 3.52
CA SER A 51 2.65 -5.29 2.75
C SER A 51 1.52 -6.01 3.47
N GLU A 52 1.78 -6.54 4.63
CA GLU A 52 0.77 -7.15 5.49
C GLU A 52 0.26 -6.15 6.52
N ASP A 53 -0.69 -6.53 7.32
CA ASP A 53 -1.47 -5.74 8.25
C ASP A 53 -2.87 -5.41 7.69
N HIS A 54 -3.77 -5.01 8.60
CA HIS A 54 -5.19 -4.88 8.27
C HIS A 54 -5.52 -3.63 7.44
N SER A 55 -4.71 -2.57 7.56
CA SER A 55 -5.06 -1.28 6.94
C SER A 55 -3.84 -0.49 6.45
N ARG A 56 -4.06 0.27 5.37
CA ARG A 56 -3.17 1.34 4.87
C ARG A 56 -4.01 2.55 4.54
N ILE A 57 -3.49 3.76 4.78
CA ILE A 57 -4.19 4.99 4.40
C ILE A 57 -4.22 5.10 2.87
N ILE A 58 -5.38 5.48 2.34
CA ILE A 58 -5.55 5.98 0.98
C ILE A 58 -6.11 7.40 1.08
N ARG A 59 -5.51 8.34 0.35
CA ARG A 59 -5.84 9.75 0.47
C ARG A 59 -5.56 10.55 -0.80
N LEU A 60 -6.06 11.78 -0.84
CA LEU A 60 -5.76 12.77 -1.86
C LEU A 60 -5.10 14.03 -1.29
N THR A 61 -4.83 14.05 0.01
CA THR A 61 -4.19 15.18 0.71
C THR A 61 -2.67 15.09 0.55
N TYR A 62 -2.14 15.73 -0.48
CA TYR A 62 -0.70 15.80 -0.75
C TYR A 62 -0.27 17.23 -1.10
N HIS A 63 0.95 17.60 -0.72
CA HIS A 63 1.56 18.90 -0.97
C HIS A 63 2.05 19.10 -2.43
N THR A 64 1.91 18.09 -3.29
CA THR A 64 2.41 18.12 -4.66
C THR A 64 1.35 17.61 -5.63
N PRO A 65 0.96 18.37 -6.68
CA PRO A 65 -0.06 17.96 -7.63
C PRO A 65 0.22 16.62 -8.34
N SER A 66 1.49 16.30 -8.60
CA SER A 66 1.86 15.02 -9.22
C SER A 66 1.47 13.81 -8.36
N TYR A 67 1.61 13.91 -7.03
CA TYR A 67 1.16 12.86 -6.11
C TYR A 67 -0.38 12.73 -6.09
N ILE A 68 -1.09 13.87 -6.16
CA ILE A 68 -2.57 13.85 -6.23
C ILE A 68 -3.04 13.16 -7.50
N HIS A 69 -2.48 13.51 -8.66
CA HIS A 69 -2.83 12.87 -9.93
C HIS A 69 -2.54 11.37 -9.91
N PHE A 70 -1.41 10.97 -9.32
CA PHE A 70 -1.08 9.56 -9.16
C PHE A 70 -2.05 8.85 -8.23
N ALA A 71 -2.43 9.49 -7.11
CA ALA A 71 -3.42 8.95 -6.19
C ALA A 71 -4.82 8.84 -6.83
N GLN A 72 -5.24 9.82 -7.63
CA GLN A 72 -6.50 9.76 -8.40
C GLN A 72 -6.53 8.55 -9.34
N GLN A 73 -5.41 8.26 -10.03
CA GLN A 73 -5.29 7.05 -10.85
C GLN A 73 -5.33 5.78 -10.00
N ALA A 74 -4.72 5.80 -8.81
CA ALA A 74 -4.79 4.68 -7.88
C ALA A 74 -6.23 4.39 -7.43
N TYR A 75 -7.05 5.41 -7.16
CA TYR A 75 -8.48 5.21 -6.84
C TYR A 75 -9.24 4.52 -7.99
N GLN A 76 -8.93 4.88 -9.25
CA GLN A 76 -9.52 4.21 -10.42
C GLN A 76 -9.07 2.74 -10.52
N ALA A 77 -7.77 2.48 -10.30
CA ALA A 77 -7.22 1.13 -10.30
C ALA A 77 -7.84 0.27 -9.19
N TRP A 78 -8.05 0.83 -7.99
CA TRP A 78 -8.75 0.14 -6.89
C TRP A 78 -10.19 -0.20 -7.25
N ALA A 79 -10.94 0.73 -7.83
CA ALA A 79 -12.32 0.48 -8.27
C ALA A 79 -12.39 -0.64 -9.31
N GLU A 80 -11.40 -0.72 -10.22
CA GLU A 80 -11.33 -1.78 -11.22
C GLU A 80 -11.12 -3.15 -10.58
N ILE A 81 -10.16 -3.29 -9.65
CA ILE A 81 -9.92 -4.58 -9.00
C ILE A 81 -11.06 -5.01 -8.08
N GLU A 82 -11.75 -4.07 -7.43
CA GLU A 82 -12.95 -4.36 -6.64
C GLU A 82 -14.08 -4.91 -7.53
N SER A 83 -14.29 -4.28 -8.69
CA SER A 83 -15.27 -4.73 -9.68
C SER A 83 -14.96 -6.13 -10.21
N GLU A 84 -13.70 -6.41 -10.55
CA GLU A 84 -13.27 -7.73 -11.04
C GLU A 84 -13.22 -8.79 -9.94
N GLY A 85 -12.86 -8.37 -8.74
CA GLY A 85 -12.68 -9.22 -7.57
C GLY A 85 -13.97 -9.55 -6.86
N GLY A 86 -15.00 -8.71 -7.00
CA GLY A 86 -16.30 -8.88 -6.35
C GLY A 86 -16.28 -8.63 -4.83
N GLU A 87 -15.27 -7.91 -4.33
CA GLU A 87 -15.09 -7.60 -2.91
C GLU A 87 -14.55 -6.18 -2.73
N GLN A 88 -15.08 -5.45 -1.77
CA GLN A 88 -14.60 -4.12 -1.41
C GLN A 88 -13.34 -4.21 -0.55
N VAL A 89 -12.29 -3.47 -0.95
CA VAL A 89 -11.02 -3.35 -0.22
C VAL A 89 -10.72 -1.92 0.20
N VAL A 90 -11.32 -0.92 -0.46
CA VAL A 90 -11.22 0.50 -0.11
C VAL A 90 -12.43 0.93 0.67
N LEU A 91 -12.24 1.46 1.88
CA LEU A 91 -13.28 2.04 2.70
C LEU A 91 -13.02 3.55 2.82
N LYS A 92 -13.94 4.37 2.29
CA LYS A 92 -13.91 5.82 2.47
C LYS A 92 -14.49 6.15 3.85
N THR A 93 -13.62 6.51 4.78
CA THR A 93 -13.97 6.89 6.15
C THR A 93 -13.96 8.42 6.34
N GLY A 94 -13.47 9.15 5.33
CA GLY A 94 -12.93 10.47 5.49
C GLY A 94 -11.52 10.42 6.08
N GLU A 95 -10.83 11.53 5.95
CA GLU A 95 -9.48 11.75 6.50
C GLU A 95 -9.43 13.10 7.20
N LEU A 96 -8.73 13.17 8.33
CA LEU A 96 -8.41 14.40 9.06
C LEU A 96 -6.89 14.57 9.14
N ASP A 97 -6.36 15.57 8.49
CA ASP A 97 -5.00 16.03 8.71
C ASP A 97 -5.01 17.14 9.74
N PHE A 98 -4.58 16.85 10.98
CA PHE A 98 -4.54 17.81 12.09
C PHE A 98 -3.30 18.70 12.00
N TRP A 99 -3.51 20.01 12.07
CA TRP A 99 -2.47 21.02 12.00
C TRP A 99 -2.29 21.70 13.37
N PRO A 100 -1.34 21.25 14.19
CA PRO A 100 -1.01 21.91 15.44
C PRO A 100 -0.17 23.17 15.17
N PRO A 101 -0.24 24.20 16.08
CA PRO A 101 0.41 25.50 15.86
C PRO A 101 1.94 25.44 15.83
N ASP A 102 2.54 24.39 16.33
CA ASP A 102 3.99 24.15 16.37
C ASP A 102 4.53 23.35 15.16
N THR A 103 3.67 23.03 14.19
CA THR A 103 4.12 22.35 12.97
C THR A 103 5.06 23.21 12.15
N THR A 104 6.06 22.56 11.53
CA THR A 104 6.98 23.18 10.57
C THR A 104 6.63 22.83 9.13
N LEU A 105 5.56 22.06 8.91
CA LEU A 105 5.10 21.68 7.58
C LEU A 105 4.39 22.86 6.91
N ASP A 106 4.49 22.95 5.60
CA ASP A 106 3.83 23.99 4.79
C ASP A 106 2.40 23.58 4.43
N GLU A 107 1.42 23.99 5.25
CA GLU A 107 0.01 23.74 5.00
C GLU A 107 -0.46 24.35 3.67
N THR A 108 0.05 25.52 3.30
CA THR A 108 -0.34 26.20 2.06
C THR A 108 -0.10 25.35 0.84
N ALA A 109 1.03 24.64 0.81
CA ALA A 109 1.36 23.73 -0.28
C ALA A 109 0.33 22.59 -0.45
N TYR A 110 -0.22 22.08 0.66
CA TYR A 110 -1.30 21.07 0.60
C TYR A 110 -2.60 21.66 0.05
N LEU A 111 -3.01 22.82 0.57
CA LEU A 111 -4.25 23.50 0.15
C LEU A 111 -4.20 23.89 -1.34
N GLU A 112 -3.12 24.51 -1.80
CA GLU A 112 -2.92 24.90 -3.19
C GLU A 112 -2.87 23.70 -4.13
N SER A 113 -2.17 22.63 -3.72
CA SER A 113 -2.07 21.40 -4.48
C SER A 113 -3.44 20.73 -4.67
N MET A 114 -4.21 20.57 -3.60
CA MET A 114 -5.56 20.01 -3.67
C MET A 114 -6.50 20.89 -4.51
N ALA A 115 -6.48 22.20 -4.30
CA ALA A 115 -7.31 23.13 -5.07
C ALA A 115 -6.98 23.07 -6.57
N SER A 116 -5.69 23.03 -6.95
CA SER A 116 -5.27 22.94 -8.35
C SER A 116 -5.68 21.63 -9.02
N CYS A 117 -5.81 20.55 -8.25
CA CYS A 117 -6.23 19.22 -8.71
C CYS A 117 -7.74 18.96 -8.53
N HIS A 118 -8.52 19.98 -8.15
CA HIS A 118 -9.98 19.90 -7.92
C HIS A 118 -10.37 18.83 -6.89
N VAL A 119 -9.54 18.63 -5.88
CA VAL A 119 -9.84 17.72 -4.76
C VAL A 119 -10.71 18.46 -3.76
N PRO A 120 -11.90 17.95 -3.39
CA PRO A 120 -12.76 18.57 -2.40
C PRO A 120 -12.15 18.44 -0.99
N PHE A 121 -12.15 19.51 -0.22
CA PHE A 121 -11.72 19.50 1.18
C PHE A 121 -12.47 20.58 1.99
N GLU A 122 -12.46 20.43 3.29
CA GLU A 122 -12.99 21.40 4.26
C GLU A 122 -11.89 21.72 5.29
N ILE A 123 -11.82 22.99 5.73
CA ILE A 123 -11.00 23.35 6.88
C ILE A 123 -11.93 23.39 8.09
N LEU A 124 -11.66 22.56 9.08
CA LEU A 124 -12.45 22.42 10.29
C LEU A 124 -11.67 22.97 11.49
N ASP A 125 -12.26 23.93 12.21
CA ASP A 125 -11.74 24.34 13.53
C ASP A 125 -12.00 23.25 14.59
N ALA A 126 -11.37 23.39 15.77
CA ALA A 126 -11.51 22.43 16.86
C ALA A 126 -12.97 22.25 17.30
N GLY A 127 -13.80 23.32 17.22
CA GLY A 127 -15.21 23.25 17.54
C GLY A 127 -16.01 22.41 16.54
N ALA A 128 -15.74 22.57 15.24
CA ALA A 128 -16.36 21.78 14.17
C ALA A 128 -15.94 20.31 14.25
N ILE A 129 -14.66 20.06 14.53
CA ILE A 129 -14.14 18.70 14.73
C ILE A 129 -14.85 18.02 15.90
N ARG A 130 -14.93 18.65 17.07
CA ARG A 130 -15.60 18.08 18.24
C ARG A 130 -17.09 17.81 18.03
N ARG A 131 -17.77 18.61 17.20
CA ARG A 131 -19.19 18.37 16.85
C ARG A 131 -19.35 17.17 15.90
N ARG A 132 -18.45 17.02 14.94
CA ARG A 132 -18.56 15.99 13.89
C ARG A 132 -17.95 14.65 14.32
N PHE A 133 -16.86 14.72 15.09
CA PHE A 133 -16.06 13.59 15.55
C PHE A 133 -15.73 13.77 17.05
N PRO A 134 -16.69 13.53 17.94
CA PRO A 134 -16.59 13.84 19.37
C PRO A 134 -15.54 13.05 20.13
N GLU A 135 -14.98 12.00 19.53
CA GLU A 135 -13.89 11.18 20.07
C GLU A 135 -12.56 11.95 20.11
N PHE A 136 -12.37 12.94 19.24
CA PHE A 136 -11.19 13.81 19.25
C PHE A 136 -11.34 14.93 20.26
N ARG A 137 -10.45 14.93 21.27
CA ARG A 137 -10.36 15.99 22.28
C ARG A 137 -9.13 16.83 21.98
N LEU A 138 -9.35 17.98 21.37
CA LEU A 138 -8.33 18.87 20.84
C LEU A 138 -8.36 20.22 21.54
N ASP A 139 -7.20 20.87 21.65
CA ASP A 139 -7.10 22.29 22.00
C ASP A 139 -7.70 23.16 20.92
N ASP A 140 -8.21 24.34 21.30
CA ASP A 140 -8.86 25.26 20.38
C ASP A 140 -7.92 25.86 19.31
N SER A 141 -6.61 25.76 19.52
CA SER A 141 -5.58 26.18 18.58
C SER A 141 -5.36 25.21 17.40
N ILE A 142 -5.96 24.02 17.47
CA ILE A 142 -5.79 22.98 16.45
C ILE A 142 -6.93 23.04 15.45
N HIS A 143 -6.59 23.02 14.18
CA HIS A 143 -7.56 22.83 13.10
C HIS A 143 -7.18 21.60 12.27
N ALA A 144 -8.04 21.21 11.34
CA ALA A 144 -7.76 20.11 10.44
C ALA A 144 -8.24 20.37 9.02
N ILE A 145 -7.53 19.82 8.05
CA ILE A 145 -8.05 19.63 6.70
C ILE A 145 -8.83 18.31 6.70
N TYR A 146 -10.12 18.37 6.37
CA TYR A 146 -10.94 17.19 6.18
C TYR A 146 -11.09 16.90 4.69
N GLN A 147 -10.75 15.69 4.28
CA GLN A 147 -10.87 15.20 2.90
C GLN A 147 -11.85 14.01 2.88
N PRO A 148 -13.04 14.15 2.23
CA PRO A 148 -14.11 13.15 2.32
C PRO A 148 -13.82 11.82 1.61
N ASP A 149 -12.95 11.82 0.59
CA ASP A 149 -12.59 10.62 -0.16
C ASP A 149 -11.44 9.83 0.48
N GLY A 150 -10.78 10.39 1.51
CA GLY A 150 -9.76 9.70 2.27
C GLY A 150 -10.32 8.49 3.02
N GLY A 151 -9.45 7.56 3.38
CA GLY A 151 -9.88 6.36 4.07
C GLY A 151 -8.78 5.31 4.18
N LEU A 152 -9.19 4.05 4.17
CA LEU A 152 -8.28 2.92 4.29
C LEU A 152 -8.45 1.89 3.17
N VAL A 153 -7.34 1.22 2.87
CA VAL A 153 -7.31 -0.01 2.07
C VAL A 153 -7.05 -1.18 3.00
N SER A 154 -7.84 -2.25 2.88
CA SER A 154 -7.59 -3.52 3.57
C SER A 154 -6.39 -4.22 2.92
N ALA A 155 -5.18 -4.02 3.47
CA ALA A 155 -3.93 -4.40 2.83
C ALA A 155 -3.83 -5.90 2.55
N ILE A 156 -4.14 -6.74 3.53
CA ILE A 156 -4.14 -8.21 3.38
C ILE A 156 -5.09 -8.64 2.26
N LYS A 157 -6.34 -8.17 2.30
CA LYS A 157 -7.35 -8.52 1.29
C LYS A 157 -7.00 -8.01 -0.10
N ALA A 158 -6.45 -6.80 -0.20
CA ALA A 158 -6.02 -6.20 -1.46
C ALA A 158 -4.89 -7.02 -2.10
N ASN A 159 -3.87 -7.42 -1.33
CA ASN A 159 -2.79 -8.27 -1.81
C ASN A 159 -3.28 -9.65 -2.24
N GLU A 160 -4.18 -10.25 -1.47
CA GLU A 160 -4.79 -11.53 -1.81
C GLU A 160 -5.64 -11.42 -3.10
N MET A 161 -6.40 -10.34 -3.24
CA MET A 161 -7.20 -10.08 -4.44
C MET A 161 -6.34 -9.95 -5.68
N HIS A 162 -5.25 -9.16 -5.64
CA HIS A 162 -4.31 -9.06 -6.75
C HIS A 162 -3.74 -10.44 -7.14
N ARG A 163 -3.29 -11.24 -6.18
CA ARG A 163 -2.76 -12.58 -6.43
C ARG A 163 -3.82 -13.53 -7.01
N ARG A 164 -5.05 -13.47 -6.48
CA ARG A 164 -6.18 -14.27 -6.97
C ARG A 164 -6.56 -13.91 -8.41
N LEU A 165 -6.66 -12.63 -8.71
CA LEU A 165 -6.98 -12.14 -10.05
C LEU A 165 -5.84 -12.41 -11.05
N ALA A 166 -4.57 -12.27 -10.65
CA ALA A 166 -3.43 -12.64 -11.49
C ALA A 166 -3.48 -14.14 -11.89
N ARG A 167 -3.75 -15.03 -10.92
CA ARG A 167 -3.92 -16.46 -11.21
C ARG A 167 -5.14 -16.75 -12.08
N LYS A 168 -6.24 -16.03 -11.88
CA LYS A 168 -7.44 -16.14 -12.74
C LYS A 168 -7.12 -15.78 -14.20
N ASN A 169 -6.25 -14.83 -14.42
CA ASN A 169 -5.77 -14.42 -15.75
C ASN A 169 -4.72 -15.38 -16.33
N GLY A 170 -4.25 -16.37 -15.56
CA GLY A 170 -3.30 -17.39 -16.02
C GLY A 170 -1.89 -17.26 -15.44
N ALA A 171 -1.55 -16.20 -14.70
CA ALA A 171 -0.22 -16.04 -14.11
C ALA A 171 0.14 -17.19 -13.16
N THR A 172 1.41 -17.61 -13.22
CA THR A 172 2.00 -18.57 -12.29
C THR A 172 2.59 -17.80 -11.10
N LEU A 173 2.08 -18.04 -9.89
CA LEU A 173 2.61 -17.47 -8.65
C LEU A 173 3.11 -18.59 -7.75
N ILE A 174 4.40 -18.58 -7.46
CA ILE A 174 5.08 -19.59 -6.62
C ILE A 174 5.64 -18.93 -5.36
N ASP A 175 5.55 -19.63 -4.28
CA ASP A 175 6.04 -19.20 -2.97
C ASP A 175 7.10 -20.16 -2.41
N ASN A 176 7.66 -19.85 -1.22
CA ASN A 176 8.74 -20.62 -0.61
C ASN A 176 9.89 -20.90 -1.59
N THR A 177 10.14 -19.95 -2.49
CA THR A 177 11.07 -20.07 -3.61
C THR A 177 12.09 -18.93 -3.54
N PRO A 178 13.11 -19.01 -2.68
CA PRO A 178 14.15 -17.99 -2.60
C PRO A 178 14.97 -17.95 -3.89
N VAL A 179 15.24 -16.75 -4.39
CA VAL A 179 16.13 -16.54 -5.54
C VAL A 179 17.57 -16.46 -5.03
N ASP A 180 18.41 -17.39 -5.52
CA ASP A 180 19.82 -17.50 -5.15
C ASP A 180 20.73 -16.68 -6.08
N GLY A 181 20.31 -16.48 -7.34
CA GLY A 181 21.07 -15.73 -8.32
C GLY A 181 20.22 -15.29 -9.52
N ILE A 182 20.67 -14.22 -10.17
CA ILE A 182 20.09 -13.71 -11.40
C ILE A 182 21.22 -13.44 -12.38
N GLN A 183 21.08 -13.92 -13.60
CA GLN A 183 22.06 -13.71 -14.68
C GLN A 183 21.38 -13.09 -15.88
N ARG A 184 21.98 -12.02 -16.41
CA ARG A 184 21.55 -11.45 -17.68
C ARG A 184 22.07 -12.31 -18.82
N VAL A 185 21.20 -12.70 -19.73
CA VAL A 185 21.52 -13.47 -20.94
C VAL A 185 21.13 -12.67 -22.20
N SER A 186 21.41 -13.21 -23.38
CA SER A 186 21.18 -12.50 -24.66
C SER A 186 19.73 -12.09 -24.90
N ASP A 187 18.79 -12.88 -24.41
CA ASP A 187 17.34 -12.75 -24.63
C ASP A 187 16.53 -12.52 -23.33
N GLY A 188 17.20 -12.08 -22.26
CA GLY A 188 16.52 -11.77 -21.00
C GLY A 188 17.35 -12.08 -19.76
N TYR A 189 16.74 -12.85 -18.85
CA TYR A 189 17.28 -13.15 -17.53
C TYR A 189 17.07 -14.62 -17.18
N GLN A 190 18.08 -15.23 -16.58
CA GLN A 190 17.97 -16.50 -15.87
C GLN A 190 17.84 -16.23 -14.37
N ILE A 191 16.83 -16.81 -13.75
CA ILE A 191 16.52 -16.69 -12.32
C ILE A 191 16.74 -18.06 -11.71
N ILE A 192 17.70 -18.14 -10.78
CA ILE A 192 18.17 -19.39 -10.19
C ILE A 192 17.59 -19.54 -8.79
N SER A 193 16.92 -20.65 -8.53
CA SER A 193 16.40 -21.03 -7.21
C SER A 193 16.67 -22.50 -6.95
N GLY A 194 17.64 -22.82 -6.11
CA GLY A 194 18.13 -24.16 -5.87
C GLY A 194 18.61 -24.83 -7.16
N LYS A 195 17.92 -25.89 -7.57
CA LYS A 195 18.18 -26.59 -8.84
C LYS A 195 17.32 -26.15 -10.01
N THR A 196 16.38 -25.24 -9.77
CA THR A 196 15.46 -24.76 -10.79
C THR A 196 15.98 -23.47 -11.41
N ILE A 197 15.92 -23.38 -12.72
CA ILE A 197 16.26 -22.18 -13.49
C ILE A 197 15.02 -21.77 -14.28
N PHE A 198 14.56 -20.54 -14.03
CA PHE A 198 13.53 -19.91 -14.83
C PHE A 198 14.18 -18.91 -15.80
N HIS A 199 13.59 -18.75 -16.97
CA HIS A 199 13.95 -17.72 -17.94
C HIS A 199 12.82 -16.69 -18.05
N ALA A 200 13.16 -15.40 -18.15
CA ALA A 200 12.21 -14.34 -18.42
C ALA A 200 12.83 -13.27 -19.32
N GLU A 201 12.05 -12.78 -20.31
CA GLU A 201 12.49 -11.68 -21.19
C GLU A 201 12.64 -10.37 -20.40
N LYS A 202 11.74 -10.13 -19.45
CA LYS A 202 11.69 -8.92 -18.62
C LYS A 202 11.57 -9.29 -17.15
N LEU A 203 12.29 -8.53 -16.32
CA LEU A 203 12.37 -8.75 -14.89
C LEU A 203 11.90 -7.53 -14.13
N VAL A 204 11.01 -7.74 -13.16
CA VAL A 204 10.61 -6.75 -12.17
C VAL A 204 11.09 -7.19 -10.80
N ILE A 205 11.82 -6.31 -10.11
CA ILE A 205 12.29 -6.54 -8.75
C ILE A 205 11.41 -5.73 -7.80
N ALA A 206 10.60 -6.42 -7.00
CA ALA A 206 9.69 -5.87 -6.00
C ALA A 206 10.01 -6.46 -4.61
N GLY A 207 11.31 -6.60 -4.31
CA GLY A 207 11.84 -7.33 -3.17
C GLY A 207 11.70 -6.65 -1.80
N GLY A 208 11.05 -5.46 -1.71
CA GLY A 208 10.90 -4.72 -0.45
C GLY A 208 12.26 -4.54 0.25
N PRO A 209 12.40 -4.90 1.54
CA PRO A 209 13.67 -4.80 2.28
C PRO A 209 14.82 -5.62 1.69
N TRP A 210 14.53 -6.62 0.87
CA TRP A 210 15.53 -7.49 0.23
C TRP A 210 15.95 -7.02 -1.18
N THR A 211 15.49 -5.84 -1.62
CA THR A 211 15.76 -5.34 -2.98
C THR A 211 17.26 -5.29 -3.30
N ASN A 212 18.11 -4.78 -2.40
CA ASN A 212 19.54 -4.72 -2.63
C ASN A 212 20.22 -6.09 -2.74
N LYS A 213 19.70 -7.11 -2.06
CA LYS A 213 20.17 -8.50 -2.23
C LYS A 213 19.94 -8.99 -3.67
N LEU A 214 18.82 -8.62 -4.29
CA LEU A 214 18.53 -8.98 -5.67
C LEU A 214 19.31 -8.12 -6.66
N LEU A 215 19.44 -6.82 -6.42
CA LEU A 215 20.16 -5.87 -7.26
C LEU A 215 21.67 -6.11 -7.29
N SER A 216 22.25 -6.72 -6.24
CA SER A 216 23.68 -7.07 -6.19
C SER A 216 24.12 -7.97 -7.33
N ASN A 217 23.21 -8.78 -7.91
CA ASN A 217 23.47 -9.60 -9.12
C ASN A 217 23.81 -8.75 -10.36
N PHE A 218 23.49 -7.46 -10.32
CA PHE A 218 23.75 -6.50 -11.41
C PHE A 218 24.84 -5.48 -11.05
N GLY A 219 25.45 -5.61 -9.86
CA GLY A 219 26.39 -4.60 -9.34
C GLY A 219 25.69 -3.25 -9.03
N VAL A 220 24.39 -3.26 -8.79
CA VAL A 220 23.58 -2.07 -8.46
C VAL A 220 23.22 -2.12 -6.99
N GLU A 221 23.36 -0.96 -6.33
CA GLU A 221 22.91 -0.74 -4.96
C GLU A 221 22.08 0.55 -4.87
N ILE A 222 20.97 0.50 -4.16
CA ILE A 222 20.16 1.67 -3.82
C ILE A 222 20.43 2.01 -2.35
N PRO A 223 20.61 3.30 -1.97
CA PRO A 223 20.82 3.68 -0.57
C PRO A 223 19.53 3.50 0.24
N LEU A 224 19.24 2.27 0.65
CA LEU A 224 18.09 1.90 1.45
C LEU A 224 18.47 1.78 2.91
N LEU A 225 17.74 2.47 3.79
CA LEU A 225 17.73 2.23 5.21
C LEU A 225 16.43 1.50 5.57
N VAL A 226 16.54 0.23 5.95
CA VAL A 226 15.38 -0.54 6.41
C VAL A 226 15.12 -0.19 7.87
N THR A 227 13.96 0.40 8.15
CA THR A 227 13.49 0.69 9.50
C THR A 227 12.44 -0.32 9.95
N HIS A 228 12.23 -0.42 11.24
CA HIS A 228 11.18 -1.25 11.83
C HIS A 228 10.24 -0.34 12.62
N GLU A 229 9.13 0.02 11.98
CA GLU A 229 8.14 0.92 12.58
C GLU A 229 7.09 0.10 13.34
N GLN A 230 6.79 0.55 14.57
CA GLN A 230 5.84 -0.12 15.44
C GLN A 230 4.42 0.41 15.19
N VAL A 231 3.49 -0.49 14.96
CA VAL A 231 2.05 -0.20 15.02
C VAL A 231 1.46 -0.73 16.32
N THR A 232 0.51 -0.01 16.89
CA THR A 232 -0.17 -0.37 18.12
C THR A 232 -1.68 -0.39 17.91
N TYR A 233 -2.33 -1.44 18.35
CA TYR A 233 -3.79 -1.53 18.37
C TYR A 233 -4.28 -1.29 19.81
N VAL A 234 -5.10 -0.26 19.95
CA VAL A 234 -5.63 0.16 21.25
C VAL A 234 -7.08 -0.30 21.38
N GLY A 235 -7.36 -1.14 22.34
CA GLY A 235 -8.72 -1.57 22.65
C GLY A 235 -9.53 -0.42 23.27
N ASN A 236 -10.78 -0.27 22.83
CA ASN A 236 -11.71 0.74 23.35
C ASN A 236 -12.90 0.09 24.03
N GLN A 237 -13.42 0.70 25.09
CA GLN A 237 -14.61 0.20 25.79
C GLN A 237 -15.87 0.29 24.93
N ASN A 238 -15.95 1.31 24.07
CA ASN A 238 -17.04 1.49 23.12
C ASN A 238 -16.52 1.49 21.69
N LEU A 239 -16.32 0.30 21.11
CA LEU A 239 -15.83 0.12 19.76
C LEU A 239 -16.72 0.78 18.69
N ARG A 240 -18.02 0.95 18.97
CA ARG A 240 -18.99 1.51 18.01
C ARG A 240 -18.62 2.92 17.58
N ASP A 241 -18.09 3.73 18.49
CA ASP A 241 -17.75 5.12 18.18
C ASP A 241 -16.52 5.24 17.29
N PHE A 242 -15.70 4.19 17.24
CA PHE A 242 -14.48 4.11 16.43
C PHE A 242 -14.62 3.25 15.18
N MET A 243 -15.85 2.93 14.77
CA MET A 243 -16.05 2.19 13.51
C MET A 243 -15.85 3.08 12.28
N PRO A 244 -15.54 2.51 11.10
CA PRO A 244 -15.25 3.26 9.87
C PRO A 244 -16.36 4.22 9.38
N ASP A 245 -17.60 3.98 9.79
CA ASP A 245 -18.75 4.83 9.48
C ASP A 245 -18.85 6.07 10.39
N ARG A 246 -18.02 6.17 11.43
CA ARG A 246 -18.05 7.22 12.45
C ARG A 246 -16.70 7.88 12.71
N PHE A 247 -15.63 7.16 12.56
CA PHE A 247 -14.28 7.59 12.90
C PHE A 247 -13.40 7.58 11.64
N PRO A 248 -12.87 8.74 11.20
CA PRO A 248 -12.04 8.84 10.02
C PRO A 248 -10.63 8.29 10.28
N VAL A 249 -9.88 8.03 9.21
CA VAL A 249 -8.42 7.99 9.32
C VAL A 249 -7.91 9.38 9.66
N TRP A 250 -6.77 9.46 10.36
CA TRP A 250 -6.23 10.75 10.74
C TRP A 250 -4.71 10.76 10.73
N ILE A 251 -4.14 11.93 10.50
CA ILE A 251 -2.71 12.20 10.55
C ILE A 251 -2.47 13.46 11.39
N TRP A 252 -1.51 13.40 12.30
CA TRP A 252 -1.01 14.53 13.05
C TRP A 252 0.16 15.14 12.31
N MET A 253 -0.04 16.31 11.69
CA MET A 253 0.86 16.93 10.73
C MET A 253 2.03 17.66 11.41
N ILE A 254 3.04 16.89 11.81
CA ILE A 254 4.33 17.36 12.33
C ILE A 254 5.45 16.58 11.61
N GLN A 255 6.71 16.97 11.83
CA GLN A 255 7.85 16.34 11.15
C GLN A 255 7.92 14.80 11.35
N ASP A 256 7.64 14.33 12.55
CA ASP A 256 7.50 12.90 12.88
C ASP A 256 5.99 12.60 13.06
N ASN A 257 5.30 12.35 11.97
CA ASN A 257 3.85 12.20 11.95
C ASN A 257 3.36 11.04 12.82
N PHE A 258 2.30 11.29 13.59
CA PHE A 258 1.45 10.22 14.10
C PHE A 258 0.24 10.04 13.18
N TYR A 259 -0.19 8.83 13.03
CA TYR A 259 -1.39 8.54 12.26
C TYR A 259 -2.22 7.44 12.90
N GLY A 260 -3.50 7.41 12.59
CA GLY A 260 -4.38 6.39 13.12
C GLY A 260 -5.55 6.03 12.21
N PHE A 261 -6.18 4.92 12.56
CA PHE A 261 -7.27 4.31 11.81
C PHE A 261 -8.45 3.99 12.71
N PRO A 262 -9.67 3.97 12.16
CA PRO A 262 -10.80 3.35 12.82
C PRO A 262 -10.57 1.86 13.10
N VAL A 263 -11.49 1.27 13.82
CA VAL A 263 -11.52 -0.18 14.05
C VAL A 263 -11.66 -0.91 12.72
N HIS A 264 -10.65 -1.71 12.35
CA HIS A 264 -10.67 -2.51 11.14
C HIS A 264 -9.78 -3.75 11.29
N GLY A 265 -10.35 -4.92 11.02
CA GLY A 265 -9.65 -6.21 11.07
C GLY A 265 -9.45 -6.78 12.48
N VAL A 266 -9.20 -5.93 13.48
CA VAL A 266 -9.06 -6.30 14.90
C VAL A 266 -9.93 -5.37 15.76
N PRO A 267 -10.35 -5.79 16.99
CA PRO A 267 -11.20 -5.00 17.88
C PRO A 267 -10.40 -3.91 18.61
N GLY A 268 -9.93 -2.89 17.87
CA GLY A 268 -9.17 -1.77 18.41
C GLY A 268 -8.83 -0.76 17.32
N THR A 269 -8.56 0.48 17.70
CA THR A 269 -8.04 1.53 16.82
C THR A 269 -6.54 1.32 16.62
N LYS A 270 -6.05 1.51 15.41
CA LYS A 270 -4.62 1.45 15.12
C LYS A 270 -4.01 2.84 15.24
N ILE A 271 -2.84 2.91 15.85
CA ILE A 271 -1.99 4.10 15.90
C ILE A 271 -0.55 3.73 15.62
N ALA A 272 0.17 4.58 14.90
CA ALA A 272 1.59 4.44 14.71
C ALA A 272 2.25 5.81 14.49
N LYS A 273 3.58 5.83 14.58
CA LYS A 273 4.41 6.96 14.25
C LYS A 273 5.15 6.67 12.95
N ASP A 274 5.15 7.64 12.04
CA ASP A 274 5.95 7.61 10.83
C ASP A 274 7.13 8.60 11.00
N ARG A 275 8.36 8.14 10.75
CA ARG A 275 9.56 8.95 10.88
C ARG A 275 10.07 9.33 9.49
N PHE A 276 9.90 10.58 9.13
CA PHE A 276 10.62 11.14 7.98
C PHE A 276 12.09 11.33 8.35
N ARG A 277 12.98 10.63 7.67
CA ARG A 277 14.44 10.80 7.78
C ARG A 277 15.04 11.25 6.46
#